data_8798147eb6c68be5e808f600b3fc87fb
#
_entry.id   8798147eb6c68be5e808f600b3fc87fb
#
_cell.length_a   1.000
_cell.length_b   1.000
_cell.length_c   1.000
_cell.angle_alpha   90.00
_cell.angle_beta   90.00
_cell.angle_gamma   90.00
#
_symmetry.space_group_name_H-M   'P 1'
#
loop_
_entity.id
_entity.type
_entity.pdbx_description
1 polymer ?
#
loop_
_entity_poly.entity_id
_entity_poly.type
_entity_poly.pdbx_seq_one_letter_code
_entity_poly.pdbx_strand_id
1 'polypeptide(L)'
;MSAQAGRRWLRDSLPAGEPTSPVIRSGEGKKQQAYTRGRPDLYLDDDLFGYMIAVKADDAGAKKGESKTFMRDTVLATGTLVSVVPSKPVMDFGTMSRDFEPGTHPVIHEHEMYTADLAGDLLLDLPRVGTFETGGRTTKAALPGGLAEEVIGKGGSEIVLRDVQCVRLPIEERRRRVAVLLRTMAMVKGGAKQSAHYGDRTPGLVILAPIKGGTNPFTRVVREREKATYFDADVLREEIDAWADELDGPVRIGWAPGFLGSQRDRAGSDLADLMKEERVVLGHPRTVLNTLASEIESGDHDSWFDDPR
;
A
#
# COMPACT_ATOMS: atom_id res chain seq x y z
N MET A 1 -2.72 6.71 12.16
CA MET A 1 -1.33 6.56 11.67
C MET A 1 -1.28 7.02 10.21
N SER A 2 -0.29 7.79 9.79
CA SER A 2 -0.26 8.37 8.45
C SER A 2 -0.07 7.33 7.34
N ALA A 3 -0.54 7.65 6.13
CA ALA A 3 -0.34 6.84 4.93
C ALA A 3 1.15 6.59 4.63
N GLN A 4 2.02 7.60 4.88
CA GLN A 4 3.47 7.42 4.70
C GLN A 4 4.05 6.39 5.66
N ALA A 5 3.59 6.35 6.92
CA ALA A 5 4.03 5.34 7.87
C ALA A 5 3.58 3.93 7.43
N GLY A 6 2.37 3.77 6.92
CA GLY A 6 1.89 2.51 6.35
C GLY A 6 2.74 2.03 5.17
N ARG A 7 3.03 2.91 4.20
CA ARG A 7 3.94 2.59 3.10
C ARG A 7 5.36 2.27 3.57
N ARG A 8 5.84 2.94 4.63
CA ARG A 8 7.13 2.60 5.23
C ARG A 8 7.13 1.19 5.80
N TRP A 9 6.07 0.77 6.50
CA TRP A 9 5.96 -0.60 7.01
C TRP A 9 5.96 -1.64 5.90
N LEU A 10 5.22 -1.39 4.81
CA LEU A 10 5.24 -2.26 3.64
C LEU A 10 6.66 -2.37 3.05
N ARG A 11 7.34 -1.24 2.85
CA ARG A 11 8.72 -1.22 2.34
C ARG A 11 9.69 -2.02 3.23
N ASP A 12 9.62 -1.82 4.55
CA ASP A 12 10.48 -2.52 5.51
C ASP A 12 10.14 -4.01 5.65
N SER A 13 8.99 -4.44 5.13
CA SER A 13 8.51 -5.82 5.15
C SER A 13 8.70 -6.56 3.84
N LEU A 14 9.21 -5.91 2.81
CA LEU A 14 9.53 -6.57 1.54
C LEU A 14 10.50 -7.75 1.78
N PRO A 15 10.37 -8.85 1.01
CA PRO A 15 11.27 -9.99 1.15
C PRO A 15 12.72 -9.60 0.87
N ALA A 16 13.68 -10.31 1.47
CA ALA A 16 15.10 -10.02 1.35
C ALA A 16 15.63 -10.01 -0.10
N GLY A 17 14.97 -10.72 -1.02
CA GLY A 17 15.28 -10.72 -2.45
C GLY A 17 14.70 -9.55 -3.24
N GLU A 18 13.87 -8.71 -2.61
CA GLU A 18 13.25 -7.54 -3.26
C GLU A 18 13.99 -6.25 -2.85
N PRO A 19 14.83 -5.69 -3.71
CA PRO A 19 15.59 -4.49 -3.35
C PRO A 19 14.67 -3.25 -3.25
N THR A 20 14.95 -2.41 -2.25
CA THR A 20 14.34 -1.08 -2.14
C THR A 20 15.21 -0.03 -2.80
N SER A 21 14.58 1.00 -3.36
CA SER A 21 15.27 2.10 -4.02
C SER A 21 16.18 2.86 -3.04
N PRO A 22 17.47 3.04 -3.35
CA PRO A 22 18.39 3.80 -2.50
C PRO A 22 17.96 5.25 -2.36
N VAL A 23 18.08 5.78 -1.14
CA VAL A 23 17.84 7.20 -0.88
C VAL A 23 19.10 8.00 -1.21
N ILE A 24 18.96 8.92 -2.16
CA ILE A 24 20.00 9.86 -2.56
C ILE A 24 19.79 11.15 -1.77
N ARG A 25 20.87 11.69 -1.20
CA ARG A 25 20.88 12.99 -0.53
C ARG A 25 21.78 13.94 -1.31
N SER A 26 21.26 15.10 -1.67
CA SER A 26 21.98 16.14 -2.38
C SER A 26 21.82 17.49 -1.67
N GLY A 27 22.80 18.38 -1.82
CA GLY A 27 22.83 19.68 -1.15
C GLY A 27 23.33 19.60 0.30
N GLU A 28 23.52 20.76 0.92
CA GLU A 28 24.03 20.91 2.29
C GLU A 28 23.11 21.77 3.16
N GLY A 29 23.09 21.51 4.44
CA GLY A 29 22.34 22.27 5.45
C GLY A 29 20.84 22.35 5.13
N LYS A 30 20.27 23.56 5.17
CA LYS A 30 18.83 23.80 4.91
C LYS A 30 18.39 23.55 3.47
N LYS A 31 19.34 23.36 2.53
CA LYS A 31 19.07 23.06 1.11
C LYS A 31 19.19 21.56 0.80
N GLN A 32 19.41 20.73 1.81
CA GLN A 32 19.49 19.27 1.62
C GLN A 32 18.15 18.73 1.15
N GLN A 33 18.20 17.95 0.07
CA GLN A 33 17.08 17.19 -0.48
C GLN A 33 17.37 15.70 -0.34
N ALA A 34 16.32 14.92 -0.10
CA ALA A 34 16.38 13.47 -0.09
C ALA A 34 15.30 12.93 -1.02
N TYR A 35 15.68 12.07 -1.95
CA TYR A 35 14.79 11.43 -2.91
C TYR A 35 15.28 10.01 -3.21
N THR A 36 14.39 9.15 -3.70
CA THR A 36 14.75 7.80 -4.15
C THR A 36 15.46 7.86 -5.50
N ARG A 37 15.98 6.73 -5.96
CA ARG A 37 16.72 6.68 -7.24
C ARG A 37 15.82 6.97 -8.46
N GLY A 38 14.49 6.85 -8.33
CA GLY A 38 13.53 7.07 -9.41
C GLY A 38 13.69 6.08 -10.56
N ARG A 39 13.86 4.83 -10.21
CA ARG A 39 13.96 3.70 -11.15
C ARG A 39 12.82 2.71 -10.89
N PRO A 40 11.57 3.09 -11.23
CA PRO A 40 10.41 2.23 -11.02
C PRO A 40 10.45 0.97 -11.88
N ASP A 41 11.27 0.97 -12.92
CA ASP A 41 11.59 -0.20 -13.72
C ASP A 41 12.40 -1.26 -12.97
N LEU A 42 13.20 -0.85 -11.98
CA LEU A 42 14.06 -1.72 -11.19
C LEU A 42 13.54 -1.98 -9.77
N TYR A 43 12.89 -0.98 -9.16
CA TYR A 43 12.49 -1.02 -7.76
C TYR A 43 10.96 -1.00 -7.63
N LEU A 44 10.43 -2.03 -6.99
CA LEU A 44 9.01 -2.18 -6.73
C LEU A 44 8.46 -1.01 -5.89
N ASP A 45 9.23 -0.53 -4.92
CA ASP A 45 8.79 0.57 -4.04
C ASP A 45 8.73 1.92 -4.77
N ASP A 46 9.62 2.17 -5.73
CA ASP A 46 9.51 3.35 -6.61
C ASP A 46 8.26 3.24 -7.51
N ASP A 47 7.95 2.05 -8.02
CA ASP A 47 6.77 1.83 -8.85
C ASP A 47 5.47 2.01 -8.05
N LEU A 48 5.31 1.29 -6.94
CA LEU A 48 4.03 1.23 -6.24
C LEU A 48 3.77 2.43 -5.31
N PHE A 49 4.83 2.98 -4.68
CA PHE A 49 4.68 4.05 -3.68
C PHE A 49 4.97 5.43 -4.24
N GLY A 50 5.50 5.49 -5.46
CA GLY A 50 5.78 6.73 -6.15
C GLY A 50 6.98 7.52 -5.61
N TYR A 51 7.36 8.55 -6.35
CA TYR A 51 8.46 9.47 -6.02
C TYR A 51 8.32 10.79 -6.75
N MET A 52 9.08 11.77 -6.30
CA MET A 52 9.31 13.02 -7.00
C MET A 52 10.80 13.37 -6.93
N ILE A 53 11.40 13.63 -8.09
CA ILE A 53 12.81 14.01 -8.22
C ILE A 53 12.88 15.32 -9.00
N ALA A 54 13.42 16.35 -8.37
CA ALA A 54 13.75 17.61 -9.04
C ALA A 54 15.25 17.62 -9.35
N VAL A 55 15.62 17.43 -10.62
CA VAL A 55 17.02 17.45 -11.07
C VAL A 55 17.36 18.85 -11.56
N LYS A 56 18.50 19.40 -11.11
CA LYS A 56 19.01 20.65 -11.66
C LYS A 56 19.51 20.41 -13.09
N ALA A 57 19.42 21.45 -13.91
CA ALA A 57 19.74 21.44 -15.32
C ALA A 57 21.13 20.87 -15.67
N ASP A 58 22.11 21.03 -14.79
CA ASP A 58 23.51 20.65 -15.04
C ASP A 58 23.73 19.11 -15.04
N ASP A 59 22.82 18.34 -14.40
CA ASP A 59 22.97 16.87 -14.26
C ASP A 59 22.22 16.05 -15.31
N ALA A 60 21.34 16.65 -16.11
CA ALA A 60 20.40 15.93 -16.99
C ALA A 60 20.49 16.33 -18.47
N GLY A 61 21.52 17.02 -18.91
CA GLY A 61 21.64 17.50 -20.31
C GLY A 61 20.57 18.54 -20.70
N ALA A 62 19.91 19.14 -19.73
CA ALA A 62 18.94 20.23 -19.94
C ALA A 62 19.69 21.57 -20.16
N LYS A 63 19.04 22.50 -20.87
CA LYS A 63 19.58 23.85 -21.05
C LYS A 63 19.73 24.55 -19.68
N LYS A 64 20.80 25.31 -19.50
CA LYS A 64 21.10 26.05 -18.26
C LYS A 64 19.88 26.86 -17.81
N GLY A 65 19.31 26.50 -16.64
CA GLY A 65 18.14 27.17 -16.06
C GLY A 65 16.82 26.36 -16.10
N GLU A 66 16.75 25.22 -16.79
CA GLU A 66 15.58 24.34 -16.77
C GLU A 66 15.74 23.26 -15.68
N SER A 67 14.86 23.24 -14.70
CA SER A 67 14.76 22.11 -13.78
C SER A 67 13.84 21.05 -14.38
N LYS A 68 14.32 19.84 -14.59
CA LYS A 68 13.47 18.71 -14.95
C LYS A 68 12.95 18.04 -13.66
N THR A 69 11.65 17.86 -13.59
CA THR A 69 11.02 17.08 -12.50
C THR A 69 10.49 15.79 -13.09
N PHE A 70 10.94 14.68 -12.51
CA PHE A 70 10.36 13.37 -12.76
C PHE A 70 9.45 13.02 -11.60
N MET A 71 8.29 12.47 -11.89
CA MET A 71 7.30 12.17 -10.88
C MET A 71 6.54 10.91 -11.24
N ARG A 72 6.46 10.02 -10.27
CA ARG A 72 5.59 8.86 -10.29
C ARG A 72 4.55 9.04 -9.20
N ASP A 73 3.30 9.22 -9.57
CA ASP A 73 2.20 9.18 -8.61
C ASP A 73 2.05 7.78 -8.06
N THR A 74 1.70 7.68 -6.78
CA THR A 74 1.52 6.38 -6.15
C THR A 74 0.48 5.53 -6.89
N VAL A 75 0.83 4.28 -7.15
CA VAL A 75 -0.04 3.27 -7.75
C VAL A 75 -0.84 2.54 -6.67
N LEU A 76 -0.24 2.39 -5.50
CA LEU A 76 -0.91 1.94 -4.29
C LEU A 76 -1.36 3.16 -3.46
N ALA A 77 -2.56 3.63 -3.68
CA ALA A 77 -3.17 4.62 -2.81
C ALA A 77 -3.44 4.00 -1.43
N THR A 78 -2.94 4.66 -0.39
CA THR A 78 -3.11 4.21 0.99
C THR A 78 -3.80 5.30 1.79
N GLY A 79 -4.89 4.96 2.46
CA GLY A 79 -5.54 5.83 3.43
C GLY A 79 -4.73 5.98 4.73
N THR A 80 -5.14 6.93 5.54
CA THR A 80 -4.69 7.03 6.92
C THR A 80 -5.34 5.91 7.74
N LEU A 81 -4.57 5.18 8.54
CA LEU A 81 -5.15 4.25 9.52
C LEU A 81 -5.75 5.04 10.68
N VAL A 82 -7.06 4.91 10.83
CA VAL A 82 -7.87 5.62 11.84
C VAL A 82 -8.43 4.61 12.84
N SER A 83 -8.50 5.01 14.10
CA SER A 83 -9.14 4.21 15.13
C SER A 83 -10.63 4.07 14.84
N VAL A 84 -11.13 2.83 14.77
CA VAL A 84 -12.55 2.54 14.55
C VAL A 84 -13.39 3.05 15.73
N VAL A 85 -12.91 2.80 16.93
CA VAL A 85 -13.50 3.32 18.18
C VAL A 85 -12.62 4.46 18.68
N PRO A 86 -13.19 5.60 19.09
CA PRO A 86 -12.40 6.68 19.66
C PRO A 86 -11.54 6.20 20.83
N SER A 87 -10.24 6.43 20.76
CA SER A 87 -9.26 6.05 21.77
C SER A 87 -8.55 7.29 22.28
N LYS A 88 -8.39 7.39 23.62
CA LYS A 88 -7.57 8.44 24.23
C LYS A 88 -6.19 7.88 24.52
N PRO A 89 -5.12 8.50 24.00
CA PRO A 89 -3.76 8.14 24.41
C PRO A 89 -3.57 8.33 25.90
N VAL A 90 -2.79 7.44 26.50
CA VAL A 90 -2.31 7.56 27.89
C VAL A 90 -0.87 8.05 27.82
N MET A 91 -0.59 9.10 28.60
CA MET A 91 0.74 9.66 28.72
C MET A 91 1.55 8.88 29.73
N ASP A 92 2.74 8.47 29.37
CA ASP A 92 3.72 7.84 30.26
C ASP A 92 5.02 8.63 30.24
N PHE A 93 5.60 8.83 31.45
CA PHE A 93 6.83 9.58 31.59
C PHE A 93 7.97 8.62 31.93
N GLY A 94 8.96 8.59 31.06
CA GLY A 94 10.22 7.88 31.28
C GLY A 94 11.35 8.85 31.60
N THR A 95 12.24 8.46 32.49
CA THR A 95 13.47 9.21 32.78
C THR A 95 14.68 8.32 32.52
N MET A 96 15.74 8.91 31.95
CA MET A 96 17.03 8.27 31.89
C MET A 96 17.84 8.70 33.12
N SER A 97 17.90 7.81 34.10
CA SER A 97 18.54 8.10 35.41
C SER A 97 19.73 7.20 35.72
N ARG A 98 20.18 6.37 34.73
CA ARG A 98 21.35 5.50 34.95
C ARG A 98 22.64 6.31 34.78
N ASP A 99 23.61 6.08 35.68
CA ASP A 99 24.93 6.73 35.70
C ASP A 99 24.85 8.26 35.74
N PHE A 100 24.05 8.78 36.66
CA PHE A 100 23.78 10.21 36.80
C PHE A 100 24.92 10.92 37.53
N GLU A 101 25.48 11.97 36.94
CA GLU A 101 26.44 12.82 37.62
C GLU A 101 25.76 13.72 38.66
N PRO A 102 26.28 13.85 39.87
CA PRO A 102 25.73 14.76 40.89
C PRO A 102 25.58 16.17 40.37
N GLY A 103 24.36 16.72 40.44
CA GLY A 103 24.06 18.10 40.02
C GLY A 103 23.50 18.22 38.57
N THR A 104 23.34 17.10 37.84
CA THR A 104 22.62 17.10 36.58
C THR A 104 21.15 16.69 36.77
N HIS A 105 20.28 17.09 35.84
CA HIS A 105 18.87 16.71 35.86
C HIS A 105 18.57 15.61 34.84
N PRO A 106 17.76 14.57 35.20
CA PRO A 106 17.38 13.54 34.27
C PRO A 106 16.60 14.14 33.08
N VAL A 107 16.86 13.62 31.88
CA VAL A 107 16.07 13.97 30.71
C VAL A 107 14.75 13.21 30.82
N ILE A 108 13.65 13.94 30.86
CA ILE A 108 12.29 13.38 30.89
C ILE A 108 11.84 13.16 29.47
N HIS A 109 11.36 11.96 29.20
CA HIS A 109 10.73 11.60 27.93
C HIS A 109 9.25 11.34 28.16
N GLU A 110 8.42 11.90 27.32
CA GLU A 110 6.99 11.66 27.31
C GLU A 110 6.66 10.66 26.20
N HIS A 111 5.86 9.65 26.52
CA HIS A 111 5.41 8.62 25.61
C HIS A 111 3.89 8.57 25.59
N GLU A 112 3.30 8.71 24.41
CA GLU A 112 1.88 8.45 24.20
C GLU A 112 1.66 6.96 23.87
N MET A 113 0.85 6.28 24.67
CA MET A 113 0.47 4.90 24.44
C MET A 113 -1.03 4.80 24.19
N TYR A 114 -1.41 3.98 23.21
CA TYR A 114 -2.81 3.67 22.95
C TYR A 114 -2.97 2.24 22.45
N THR A 115 -4.15 1.67 22.68
CA THR A 115 -4.61 0.42 22.08
C THR A 115 -5.88 0.71 21.33
N ALA A 116 -5.92 0.36 20.04
CA ALA A 116 -7.08 0.57 19.19
C ALA A 116 -7.06 -0.36 17.98
N ASP A 117 -8.24 -0.76 17.53
CA ASP A 117 -8.41 -1.31 16.19
C ASP A 117 -8.31 -0.18 15.18
N LEU A 118 -7.37 -0.28 14.26
CA LEU A 118 -7.13 0.71 13.22
C LEU A 118 -7.68 0.19 11.88
N ALA A 119 -8.53 0.96 11.25
CA ALA A 119 -9.00 0.71 9.89
C ALA A 119 -8.37 1.66 8.89
N GLY A 120 -8.19 1.22 7.67
CA GLY A 120 -7.72 2.04 6.56
C GLY A 120 -7.94 1.36 5.24
N ASP A 121 -8.05 2.18 4.20
CA ASP A 121 -8.35 1.75 2.85
C ASP A 121 -7.07 1.70 2.01
N LEU A 122 -7.06 0.76 1.07
CA LEU A 122 -6.02 0.60 0.06
C LEU A 122 -6.71 0.50 -1.31
N LEU A 123 -6.14 1.14 -2.30
CA LEU A 123 -6.54 0.98 -3.70
C LEU A 123 -5.30 0.79 -4.55
N LEU A 124 -5.21 -0.33 -5.27
CA LEU A 124 -4.14 -0.63 -6.21
C LEU A 124 -4.65 -0.48 -7.63
N ASP A 125 -4.08 0.45 -8.39
CA ASP A 125 -4.37 0.67 -9.81
C ASP A 125 -3.57 -0.33 -10.66
N LEU A 126 -4.13 -1.54 -10.86
CA LEU A 126 -3.47 -2.66 -11.54
C LEU A 126 -2.99 -2.33 -12.96
N PRO A 127 -3.76 -1.62 -13.82
CA PRO A 127 -3.27 -1.16 -15.12
C PRO A 127 -1.99 -0.34 -15.06
N ARG A 128 -1.77 0.42 -13.98
CA ARG A 128 -0.58 1.25 -13.81
C ARG A 128 0.62 0.53 -13.20
N VAL A 129 0.45 -0.66 -12.60
CA VAL A 129 1.59 -1.44 -12.09
C VAL A 129 2.57 -1.75 -13.24
N GLY A 130 3.83 -1.36 -13.09
CA GLY A 130 4.86 -1.54 -14.12
C GLY A 130 4.60 -0.80 -15.43
N THR A 131 3.76 0.24 -15.41
CA THR A 131 3.45 1.10 -16.55
C THR A 131 3.85 2.53 -16.22
N PHE A 132 4.75 3.13 -17.00
CA PHE A 132 5.42 4.39 -16.66
C PHE A 132 5.15 5.45 -17.73
N GLU A 133 4.65 6.59 -17.31
CA GLU A 133 4.40 7.74 -18.15
C GLU A 133 5.74 8.27 -18.70
N THR A 134 5.82 8.45 -20.03
CA THR A 134 7.02 8.99 -20.69
C THR A 134 7.01 10.51 -20.81
N GLY A 135 5.97 11.14 -20.29
CA GLY A 135 5.75 12.57 -20.31
C GLY A 135 4.78 13.00 -21.40
N GLY A 136 4.33 14.22 -21.30
CA GLY A 136 3.38 14.82 -22.23
C GLY A 136 3.19 16.29 -21.92
N ARG A 137 2.23 16.91 -22.60
CA ARG A 137 1.98 18.35 -22.46
C ARG A 137 1.56 18.74 -21.04
N THR A 138 0.86 17.86 -20.33
CA THR A 138 0.34 18.08 -18.97
C THR A 138 0.87 17.06 -17.97
N THR A 139 1.49 15.97 -18.41
CA THR A 139 1.94 14.86 -17.60
C THR A 139 3.46 14.88 -17.49
N LYS A 140 3.98 14.82 -16.27
CA LYS A 140 5.41 14.66 -16.02
C LYS A 140 5.83 13.23 -16.31
N ALA A 141 7.04 13.06 -16.87
CA ALA A 141 7.59 11.74 -17.07
C ALA A 141 7.87 11.05 -15.74
N ALA A 142 7.53 9.77 -15.64
CA ALA A 142 7.93 8.95 -14.52
C ALA A 142 9.40 8.55 -14.64
N LEU A 143 9.89 8.29 -15.83
CA LEU A 143 11.27 7.87 -16.05
C LEU A 143 12.18 9.04 -16.42
N PRO A 144 13.40 9.14 -15.84
CA PRO A 144 14.47 9.96 -16.38
C PRO A 144 14.75 9.64 -17.86
N GLY A 145 15.27 10.63 -18.61
CA GLY A 145 15.49 10.48 -20.06
C GLY A 145 16.38 9.29 -20.41
N GLY A 146 16.07 8.59 -21.49
CA GLY A 146 16.78 7.41 -21.98
C GLY A 146 16.39 6.09 -21.32
N LEU A 147 15.67 6.11 -20.19
CA LEU A 147 15.28 4.88 -19.51
C LEU A 147 14.07 4.17 -20.15
N ALA A 148 13.28 4.89 -20.95
CA ALA A 148 12.19 4.28 -21.70
C ALA A 148 12.73 3.23 -22.69
N GLU A 149 13.80 3.57 -23.42
CA GLU A 149 14.47 2.67 -24.34
C GLU A 149 15.11 1.45 -23.63
N GLU A 150 15.60 1.65 -22.38
CA GLU A 150 16.10 0.52 -21.58
C GLU A 150 14.97 -0.45 -21.20
N VAL A 151 13.78 0.06 -20.86
CA VAL A 151 12.60 -0.77 -20.54
C VAL A 151 12.18 -1.58 -21.78
N ILE A 152 12.11 -0.93 -22.94
CA ILE A 152 11.78 -1.59 -24.21
C ILE A 152 12.83 -2.65 -24.56
N GLY A 153 14.12 -2.32 -24.44
CA GLY A 153 15.22 -3.24 -24.70
C GLY A 153 15.24 -4.48 -23.78
N LYS A 154 14.57 -4.42 -22.64
CA LYS A 154 14.38 -5.54 -21.70
C LYS A 154 13.04 -6.28 -21.87
N GLY A 155 12.38 -6.12 -22.99
CA GLY A 155 11.12 -6.81 -23.32
C GLY A 155 9.87 -6.04 -22.94
N GLY A 156 9.98 -4.79 -22.53
CA GLY A 156 8.85 -3.90 -22.35
C GLY A 156 8.25 -3.43 -23.68
N SER A 157 7.14 -2.74 -23.62
CA SER A 157 6.40 -2.23 -24.78
C SER A 157 5.96 -0.78 -24.60
N GLU A 158 5.83 -0.07 -25.71
CA GLU A 158 5.14 1.21 -25.75
C GLU A 158 3.62 0.98 -25.77
N ILE A 159 2.90 1.77 -24.98
CA ILE A 159 1.44 1.74 -24.95
C ILE A 159 0.88 3.15 -24.73
N VAL A 160 -0.41 3.31 -24.96
CA VAL A 160 -1.19 4.45 -24.51
C VAL A 160 -2.10 3.98 -23.37
N LEU A 161 -1.99 4.59 -22.21
CA LEU A 161 -2.87 4.33 -21.06
C LEU A 161 -3.57 5.63 -20.67
N ARG A 162 -4.91 5.66 -20.74
CA ARG A 162 -5.72 6.83 -20.40
C ARG A 162 -5.23 8.11 -21.09
N ASP A 163 -5.04 8.02 -22.41
CA ASP A 163 -4.55 9.08 -23.31
C ASP A 163 -3.11 9.57 -23.02
N VAL A 164 -2.34 8.84 -22.21
CA VAL A 164 -0.95 9.15 -21.91
C VAL A 164 -0.02 8.11 -22.54
N GLN A 165 1.05 8.60 -23.18
CA GLN A 165 2.12 7.74 -23.69
C GLN A 165 2.91 7.14 -22.54
N CYS A 166 3.05 5.83 -22.54
CA CYS A 166 3.71 5.07 -21.50
C CYS A 166 4.64 4.00 -22.07
N VAL A 167 5.59 3.57 -21.27
CA VAL A 167 6.29 2.29 -21.44
C VAL A 167 5.85 1.34 -20.35
N ARG A 168 5.71 0.06 -20.71
CA ARG A 168 5.15 -0.97 -19.84
C ARG A 168 6.10 -2.16 -19.74
N LEU A 169 6.32 -2.64 -18.51
CA LEU A 169 7.04 -3.89 -18.25
C LEU A 169 6.26 -5.11 -18.76
N PRO A 170 6.95 -6.24 -19.02
CA PRO A 170 6.30 -7.51 -19.33
C PRO A 170 5.28 -7.91 -18.26
N ILE A 171 4.23 -8.61 -18.67
CA ILE A 171 3.12 -8.97 -17.78
C ILE A 171 3.57 -9.83 -16.59
N GLU A 172 4.56 -10.70 -16.79
CA GLU A 172 5.13 -11.57 -15.78
C GLU A 172 5.73 -10.74 -14.61
N GLU A 173 6.44 -9.64 -14.93
CA GLU A 173 7.00 -8.76 -13.93
C GLU A 173 5.90 -7.97 -13.21
N ARG A 174 4.87 -7.54 -13.89
CA ARG A 174 3.71 -6.85 -13.32
C ARG A 174 2.95 -7.75 -12.34
N ARG A 175 2.68 -9.01 -12.72
CA ARG A 175 2.09 -10.04 -11.86
C ARG A 175 2.95 -10.27 -10.62
N ARG A 176 4.26 -10.46 -10.81
CA ARG A 176 5.22 -10.67 -9.74
C ARG A 176 5.17 -9.53 -8.70
N ARG A 177 5.13 -8.29 -9.14
CA ARG A 177 5.08 -7.11 -8.25
C ARG A 177 3.82 -7.11 -7.39
N VAL A 178 2.67 -7.39 -7.97
CA VAL A 178 1.40 -7.48 -7.23
C VAL A 178 1.44 -8.65 -6.24
N ALA A 179 1.91 -9.81 -6.67
CA ALA A 179 2.05 -10.97 -5.80
C ALA A 179 2.99 -10.71 -4.61
N VAL A 180 4.14 -10.05 -4.84
CA VAL A 180 5.06 -9.64 -3.77
C VAL A 180 4.39 -8.67 -2.80
N LEU A 181 3.63 -7.68 -3.29
CA LEU A 181 2.89 -6.75 -2.43
C LEU A 181 1.88 -7.49 -1.54
N LEU A 182 1.05 -8.38 -2.11
CA LEU A 182 0.04 -9.12 -1.36
C LEU A 182 0.68 -10.03 -0.29
N ARG A 183 1.76 -10.75 -0.63
CA ARG A 183 2.52 -11.55 0.32
C ARG A 183 3.16 -10.71 1.42
N THR A 184 3.62 -9.51 1.08
CA THR A 184 4.15 -8.54 2.05
C THR A 184 3.06 -8.06 3.01
N MET A 185 1.87 -7.75 2.52
CA MET A 185 0.71 -7.39 3.36
C MET A 185 0.34 -8.51 4.34
N ALA A 186 0.46 -9.77 3.93
CA ALA A 186 0.20 -10.95 4.78
C ALA A 186 1.18 -11.10 5.96
N MET A 187 2.31 -10.40 5.93
CA MET A 187 3.41 -10.52 6.91
C MET A 187 3.97 -9.16 7.32
N VAL A 188 3.18 -8.10 7.20
CA VAL A 188 3.65 -6.73 7.46
C VAL A 188 4.22 -6.59 8.88
N LYS A 189 5.39 -5.96 8.95
CA LYS A 189 6.08 -5.63 10.20
C LYS A 189 6.23 -4.12 10.27
N GLY A 190 6.43 -3.59 11.45
CA GLY A 190 6.69 -2.17 11.57
C GLY A 190 6.21 -1.57 12.88
N GLY A 191 6.31 -0.26 12.97
CA GLY A 191 6.00 0.48 14.17
C GLY A 191 7.25 0.97 14.88
N ALA A 192 7.08 2.04 15.68
CA ALA A 192 8.14 2.57 16.51
C ALA A 192 8.40 1.66 17.72
N LYS A 193 9.63 1.64 18.18
CA LYS A 193 10.05 0.98 19.44
C LYS A 193 9.65 -0.51 19.54
N GLN A 194 9.77 -1.27 18.45
CA GLN A 194 9.43 -2.69 18.39
C GLN A 194 10.13 -3.54 19.47
N SER A 195 11.35 -3.18 19.86
CA SER A 195 12.09 -3.87 20.92
C SER A 195 11.50 -3.67 22.32
N ALA A 196 10.81 -2.56 22.55
CA ALA A 196 10.18 -2.24 23.84
C ALA A 196 8.68 -2.54 23.85
N HIS A 197 8.02 -2.37 22.71
CA HIS A 197 6.57 -2.49 22.56
C HIS A 197 6.25 -3.34 21.32
N TYR A 198 6.62 -4.63 21.38
CA TYR A 198 6.28 -5.56 20.30
C TYR A 198 4.75 -5.60 20.11
N GLY A 199 4.32 -5.44 18.88
CA GLY A 199 2.93 -5.57 18.50
C GLY A 199 2.83 -6.20 17.13
N ASP A 200 1.92 -7.15 16.98
CA ASP A 200 1.56 -7.70 15.68
C ASP A 200 0.93 -6.59 14.82
N ARG A 201 1.41 -6.46 13.58
CA ARG A 201 0.92 -5.50 12.59
C ARG A 201 0.28 -6.19 11.40
N THR A 202 0.23 -7.53 11.40
CA THR A 202 -0.50 -8.27 10.38
C THR A 202 -2.00 -7.93 10.48
N PRO A 203 -2.70 -7.88 9.35
CA PRO A 203 -4.11 -7.51 9.37
C PRO A 203 -4.95 -8.56 10.12
N GLY A 204 -5.75 -8.13 11.09
CA GLY A 204 -6.75 -8.97 11.75
C GLY A 204 -7.96 -9.23 10.87
N LEU A 205 -8.30 -8.27 10.00
CA LEU A 205 -9.37 -8.37 9.01
C LEU A 205 -8.93 -7.65 7.74
N VAL A 206 -9.15 -8.27 6.59
CA VAL A 206 -9.02 -7.65 5.26
C VAL A 206 -10.27 -7.94 4.45
N ILE A 207 -10.70 -6.97 3.64
CA ILE A 207 -11.73 -7.13 2.62
C ILE A 207 -11.07 -6.74 1.30
N LEU A 208 -10.99 -7.66 0.36
CA LEU A 208 -10.35 -7.47 -0.94
C LEU A 208 -11.36 -7.76 -2.04
N ALA A 209 -11.44 -6.88 -3.01
CA ALA A 209 -12.25 -7.10 -4.20
C ALA A 209 -11.59 -6.50 -5.43
N PRO A 210 -11.58 -7.20 -6.57
CA PRO A 210 -11.27 -6.58 -7.86
C PRO A 210 -12.45 -5.72 -8.28
N ILE A 211 -12.16 -4.48 -8.66
CA ILE A 211 -13.18 -3.52 -9.14
C ILE A 211 -12.72 -2.86 -10.43
N LYS A 212 -13.64 -2.57 -11.33
CA LYS A 212 -13.38 -1.91 -12.60
C LYS A 212 -13.15 -0.40 -12.43
N GLY A 213 -13.83 0.21 -11.47
CA GLY A 213 -13.67 1.63 -11.13
C GLY A 213 -12.60 1.88 -10.07
N GLY A 214 -12.51 3.13 -9.60
CA GLY A 214 -11.53 3.57 -8.59
C GLY A 214 -12.13 3.83 -7.21
N THR A 215 -13.33 3.30 -6.92
CA THR A 215 -14.05 3.56 -5.66
C THR A 215 -14.09 2.30 -4.81
N ASN A 216 -13.65 2.39 -3.54
CA ASN A 216 -13.82 1.31 -2.58
C ASN A 216 -15.23 1.36 -1.98
N PRO A 217 -16.12 0.39 -2.25
CA PRO A 217 -17.48 0.38 -1.72
C PRO A 217 -17.57 -0.06 -0.26
N PHE A 218 -16.53 -0.71 0.29
CA PHE A 218 -16.60 -1.39 1.59
C PHE A 218 -16.15 -0.56 2.79
N THR A 219 -15.96 0.74 2.63
CA THR A 219 -15.43 1.64 3.67
C THR A 219 -16.31 1.74 4.92
N ARG A 220 -17.60 1.34 4.83
CA ARG A 220 -18.58 1.40 5.92
C ARG A 220 -18.88 0.06 6.57
N VAL A 221 -18.30 -1.03 6.06
CA VAL A 221 -18.53 -2.40 6.56
C VAL A 221 -17.98 -2.58 7.97
N VAL A 222 -16.84 -1.95 8.28
CA VAL A 222 -16.26 -1.97 9.62
C VAL A 222 -16.44 -0.60 10.26
N ARG A 223 -17.19 -0.55 11.35
CA ARG A 223 -17.57 0.69 12.02
C ARG A 223 -17.66 0.53 13.54
N GLU A 224 -17.78 1.63 14.23
CA GLU A 224 -18.11 1.63 15.65
C GLU A 224 -19.59 1.30 15.86
N ARG A 225 -19.86 0.38 16.80
CA ARG A 225 -21.19 0.10 17.33
C ARG A 225 -21.08 -0.23 18.81
N GLU A 226 -21.82 0.49 19.65
CA GLU A 226 -21.83 0.26 21.11
C GLU A 226 -20.43 0.35 21.75
N LYS A 227 -19.61 1.29 21.30
CA LYS A 227 -18.21 1.49 21.73
C LYS A 227 -17.27 0.32 21.42
N ALA A 228 -17.64 -0.54 20.49
CA ALA A 228 -16.81 -1.64 20.00
C ALA A 228 -16.66 -1.60 18.48
N THR A 229 -15.60 -2.21 17.97
CA THR A 229 -15.45 -2.45 16.54
C THR A 229 -16.45 -3.51 16.12
N TYR A 230 -17.23 -3.18 15.09
CA TYR A 230 -18.29 -4.02 14.57
C TYR A 230 -18.13 -4.23 13.06
N PHE A 231 -18.26 -5.48 12.62
CA PHE A 231 -18.37 -5.86 11.22
C PHE A 231 -19.84 -6.01 10.86
N ASP A 232 -20.28 -5.29 9.86
CA ASP A 232 -21.67 -5.26 9.43
C ASP A 232 -21.87 -6.07 8.15
N ALA A 233 -22.35 -7.31 8.32
CA ALA A 233 -22.57 -8.24 7.20
C ALA A 233 -23.70 -7.78 6.27
N ASP A 234 -24.72 -7.08 6.82
CA ASP A 234 -25.84 -6.56 6.02
C ASP A 234 -25.34 -5.42 5.11
N VAL A 235 -24.52 -4.51 5.64
CA VAL A 235 -23.91 -3.44 4.82
C VAL A 235 -23.01 -4.04 3.74
N LEU A 236 -22.21 -5.07 4.07
CA LEU A 236 -21.38 -5.73 3.06
C LEU A 236 -22.23 -6.33 1.93
N ARG A 237 -23.34 -7.00 2.27
CA ARG A 237 -24.26 -7.59 1.31
C ARG A 237 -24.87 -6.51 0.38
N GLU A 238 -25.39 -5.45 0.98
CA GLU A 238 -25.99 -4.34 0.23
C GLU A 238 -24.96 -3.70 -0.74
N GLU A 239 -23.72 -3.51 -0.31
CA GLU A 239 -22.66 -2.96 -1.16
C GLU A 239 -22.27 -3.95 -2.28
N ILE A 240 -22.18 -5.26 -2.01
CA ILE A 240 -21.92 -6.28 -3.04
C ILE A 240 -23.02 -6.28 -4.11
N ASP A 241 -24.27 -6.11 -3.71
CA ASP A 241 -25.40 -6.07 -4.66
C ASP A 241 -25.46 -4.76 -5.44
N ALA A 242 -25.23 -3.64 -4.76
CA ALA A 242 -25.25 -2.32 -5.38
C ALA A 242 -24.10 -2.10 -6.38
N TRP A 243 -22.94 -2.74 -6.17
CA TRP A 243 -21.76 -2.61 -7.03
C TRP A 243 -21.49 -3.86 -7.87
N ALA A 244 -22.49 -4.71 -8.07
CA ALA A 244 -22.33 -5.98 -8.79
C ALA A 244 -21.80 -5.83 -10.22
N ASP A 245 -22.11 -4.71 -10.91
CA ASP A 245 -21.62 -4.37 -12.24
C ASP A 245 -20.15 -3.91 -12.26
N GLU A 246 -19.66 -3.37 -11.15
CA GLU A 246 -18.27 -2.91 -10.99
C GLU A 246 -17.34 -3.99 -10.42
N LEU A 247 -17.88 -4.99 -9.71
CA LEU A 247 -17.10 -6.09 -9.15
C LEU A 247 -16.70 -7.07 -10.26
N ASP A 248 -15.40 -7.35 -10.37
CA ASP A 248 -14.82 -8.25 -11.36
C ASP A 248 -14.28 -9.56 -10.73
N GLY A 249 -15.01 -10.04 -9.75
CA GLY A 249 -14.72 -11.29 -9.04
C GLY A 249 -15.25 -11.28 -7.60
N PRO A 250 -15.02 -12.37 -6.85
CA PRO A 250 -15.51 -12.49 -5.51
C PRO A 250 -14.87 -11.51 -4.53
N VAL A 251 -15.63 -11.07 -3.54
CA VAL A 251 -15.12 -10.36 -2.37
C VAL A 251 -14.44 -11.35 -1.44
N ARG A 252 -13.17 -11.17 -1.21
CA ARG A 252 -12.35 -12.02 -0.36
C ARG A 252 -12.22 -11.42 1.04
N ILE A 253 -12.70 -12.12 2.05
CA ILE A 253 -12.62 -11.72 3.46
C ILE A 253 -11.57 -12.58 4.15
N GLY A 254 -10.46 -11.95 4.53
CA GLY A 254 -9.47 -12.57 5.40
C GLY A 254 -9.73 -12.14 6.84
N TRP A 255 -10.03 -13.09 7.73
CA TRP A 255 -10.34 -12.80 9.13
C TRP A 255 -9.58 -13.72 10.08
N ALA A 256 -8.72 -13.13 10.93
CA ALA A 256 -7.92 -13.88 11.87
C ALA A 256 -8.78 -14.50 12.98
N PRO A 257 -8.52 -15.75 13.37
CA PRO A 257 -9.23 -16.37 14.49
C PRO A 257 -9.09 -15.53 15.77
N GLY A 258 -10.20 -15.33 16.49
CA GLY A 258 -10.24 -14.56 17.72
C GLY A 258 -10.31 -13.04 17.56
N PHE A 259 -9.97 -12.48 16.40
CA PHE A 259 -10.15 -11.05 16.14
C PHE A 259 -11.64 -10.71 16.08
N LEU A 260 -12.08 -9.72 16.83
CA LEU A 260 -13.48 -9.31 17.05
C LEU A 260 -14.39 -10.43 17.64
N GLY A 261 -13.81 -11.38 18.37
CA GLY A 261 -14.55 -12.41 19.10
C GLY A 261 -15.42 -13.28 18.19
N SER A 262 -16.70 -13.46 18.57
CA SER A 262 -17.66 -14.32 17.84
C SER A 262 -18.21 -13.67 16.55
N GLN A 263 -17.83 -12.47 16.20
CA GLN A 263 -18.36 -11.79 15.00
C GLN A 263 -17.95 -12.52 13.71
N ARG A 264 -16.77 -13.15 13.69
CA ARG A 264 -16.31 -13.93 12.54
C ARG A 264 -17.25 -15.10 12.21
N ASP A 265 -17.65 -15.87 13.23
CA ASP A 265 -18.53 -17.04 13.04
C ASP A 265 -19.94 -16.60 12.65
N ARG A 266 -20.42 -15.49 13.22
CA ARG A 266 -21.68 -14.87 12.85
C ARG A 266 -21.66 -14.41 11.40
N ALA A 267 -20.63 -13.66 10.98
CA ALA A 267 -20.48 -13.23 9.59
C ALA A 267 -20.41 -14.41 8.62
N GLY A 268 -19.74 -15.51 9.00
CA GLY A 268 -19.74 -16.75 8.22
C GLY A 268 -21.15 -17.35 8.03
N SER A 269 -22.00 -17.24 9.04
CA SER A 269 -23.39 -17.68 8.94
C SER A 269 -24.25 -16.72 8.11
N ASP A 270 -24.09 -15.42 8.36
CA ASP A 270 -24.87 -14.36 7.69
C ASP A 270 -24.55 -14.24 6.19
N LEU A 271 -23.34 -14.63 5.76
CA LEU A 271 -22.88 -14.60 4.37
C LEU A 271 -22.83 -15.99 3.70
N ALA A 272 -23.42 -17.03 4.32
CA ALA A 272 -23.31 -18.40 3.85
C ALA A 272 -23.88 -18.62 2.43
N ASP A 273 -24.92 -17.90 2.06
CA ASP A 273 -25.50 -17.90 0.72
C ASP A 273 -24.55 -17.30 -0.32
N LEU A 274 -23.99 -16.13 -0.03
CA LEU A 274 -23.00 -15.48 -0.91
C LEU A 274 -21.72 -16.32 -1.07
N MET A 275 -21.33 -17.06 -0.04
CA MET A 275 -20.21 -18.01 -0.14
C MET A 275 -20.59 -19.21 -1.02
N LYS A 276 -21.81 -19.72 -0.94
CA LYS A 276 -22.31 -20.80 -1.80
C LYS A 276 -22.42 -20.37 -3.27
N GLU A 277 -22.71 -19.09 -3.50
CA GLU A 277 -22.75 -18.48 -4.83
C GLU A 277 -21.36 -18.06 -5.34
N GLU A 278 -20.30 -18.33 -4.61
CA GLU A 278 -18.92 -17.93 -4.90
C GLU A 278 -18.72 -16.41 -5.04
N ARG A 279 -19.64 -15.61 -4.52
CA ARG A 279 -19.54 -14.14 -4.48
C ARG A 279 -18.69 -13.64 -3.31
N VAL A 280 -18.57 -14.45 -2.26
CA VAL A 280 -17.74 -14.18 -1.07
C VAL A 280 -16.85 -15.37 -0.76
N VAL A 281 -15.60 -15.12 -0.45
CA VAL A 281 -14.65 -16.11 0.07
C VAL A 281 -14.22 -15.67 1.46
N LEU A 282 -14.38 -16.55 2.46
CA LEU A 282 -13.95 -16.29 3.84
C LEU A 282 -12.79 -17.22 4.22
N GLY A 283 -11.71 -16.65 4.74
CA GLY A 283 -10.53 -17.39 5.16
C GLY A 283 -9.69 -16.66 6.19
N HIS A 284 -8.50 -17.18 6.48
CA HIS A 284 -7.50 -16.47 7.26
C HIS A 284 -6.85 -15.37 6.42
N PRO A 285 -6.52 -14.16 6.94
CA PRO A 285 -5.94 -13.07 6.14
C PRO A 285 -4.71 -13.50 5.34
N ARG A 286 -3.80 -14.21 5.99
CA ARG A 286 -2.59 -14.73 5.35
C ARG A 286 -2.89 -15.69 4.21
N THR A 287 -3.88 -16.56 4.38
CA THR A 287 -4.28 -17.53 3.33
C THR A 287 -4.89 -16.80 2.15
N VAL A 288 -5.86 -15.92 2.41
CA VAL A 288 -6.58 -15.17 1.37
C VAL A 288 -5.61 -14.33 0.53
N LEU A 289 -4.70 -13.60 1.18
CA LEU A 289 -3.69 -12.79 0.49
C LEU A 289 -2.71 -13.63 -0.33
N ASN A 290 -2.22 -14.76 0.22
CA ASN A 290 -1.29 -15.62 -0.49
C ASN A 290 -1.95 -16.39 -1.64
N THR A 291 -3.20 -16.80 -1.49
CA THR A 291 -3.97 -17.46 -2.58
C THR A 291 -4.15 -16.48 -3.73
N LEU A 292 -4.65 -15.27 -3.45
CA LEU A 292 -4.79 -14.23 -4.48
C LEU A 292 -3.44 -13.88 -5.14
N ALA A 293 -2.36 -13.80 -4.36
CA ALA A 293 -1.02 -13.58 -4.90
C ALA A 293 -0.61 -14.69 -5.89
N SER A 294 -0.92 -15.94 -5.59
CA SER A 294 -0.61 -17.08 -6.45
C SER A 294 -1.47 -17.12 -7.71
N GLU A 295 -2.76 -16.82 -7.61
CA GLU A 295 -3.68 -16.69 -8.74
C GLU A 295 -3.23 -15.59 -9.72
N ILE A 296 -2.79 -14.43 -9.20
CA ILE A 296 -2.26 -13.34 -10.03
C ILE A 296 -0.93 -13.75 -10.68
N GLU A 297 -0.04 -14.40 -9.93
CA GLU A 297 1.27 -14.82 -10.44
C GLU A 297 1.15 -15.88 -11.55
N SER A 298 0.16 -16.80 -11.45
CA SER A 298 -0.14 -17.79 -12.49
C SER A 298 -0.78 -17.20 -13.75
N GLY A 299 -1.33 -16.00 -13.68
CA GLY A 299 -1.97 -15.31 -14.81
C GLY A 299 -3.48 -15.51 -14.89
N ASP A 300 -4.10 -16.07 -13.86
CA ASP A 300 -5.55 -16.34 -13.83
C ASP A 300 -6.37 -15.03 -13.94
N HIS A 301 -5.74 -13.88 -13.66
CA HIS A 301 -6.37 -12.56 -13.60
C HIS A 301 -5.69 -11.51 -14.48
N ASP A 302 -5.16 -11.90 -15.63
CA ASP A 302 -4.45 -10.97 -16.52
C ASP A 302 -5.31 -9.82 -17.03
N SER A 303 -6.59 -10.05 -17.24
CA SER A 303 -7.54 -9.02 -17.65
C SER A 303 -7.64 -7.85 -16.67
N TRP A 304 -7.32 -8.06 -15.38
CA TRP A 304 -7.32 -6.98 -14.39
C TRP A 304 -6.19 -5.95 -14.60
N PHE A 305 -5.17 -6.32 -15.37
CA PHE A 305 -4.07 -5.42 -15.72
C PHE A 305 -4.38 -4.55 -16.96
N ASP A 306 -5.48 -4.80 -17.64
CA ASP A 306 -5.98 -3.96 -18.72
C ASP A 306 -6.81 -2.80 -18.17
N ASP A 307 -6.83 -1.67 -18.90
CA ASP A 307 -7.68 -0.55 -18.51
C ASP A 307 -9.14 -0.89 -18.83
N PRO A 308 -10.04 -0.89 -17.83
CA PRO A 308 -11.45 -1.21 -18.07
C PRO A 308 -12.23 -0.09 -18.77
N ARG A 309 -11.58 1.03 -19.11
CA ARG A 309 -12.21 2.24 -19.69
C ARG A 309 -12.00 2.31 -21.19
#